data_44a0a8db18f4f4f8d0db94e6f53c05cd
#
_entry.id   44a0a8db18f4f4f8d0db94e6f53c05cd
#
_cell.length_a   1.000
_cell.length_b   1.000
_cell.length_c   1.000
_cell.angle_alpha   90.00
_cell.angle_beta   90.00
_cell.angle_gamma   90.00
#
_symmetry.space_group_name_H-M   'P 1'
#
loop_
_entity.id
_entity.type
_entity.pdbx_description
1 polymer ?
#
loop_
_entity_poly.entity_id
_entity_poly.type
_entity_poly.pdbx_seq_one_letter_code
_entity_poly.pdbx_strand_id
1 'polypeptide(L)'
;MSRHLIVIEGTDGSGKSTQAELTCRALTAAGVDFKRLTFPRYKEDSSMLVRMYLKGDFGTHPEDVNAYAASTFYAVDRYASYKTDWKDDWERERVIFCDRYTTSNAVHQSSKLPEEQLMDFTRWLFDYEYRLLGLPEPTCVIFLDMPPEVSFRMLQKRQGASGDIHELDHDYLKRCHERALAICRQYGWHRISCAENGEIRPAEDINRDVQAVLFEELAK
;
A
#
# COMPACT_ATOMS: atom_id res chain seq x y z
N MET A 1 18.43 -1.15 -19.18
CA MET A 1 18.21 -0.80 -17.77
C MET A 1 17.08 -1.68 -17.24
N SER A 2 17.07 -2.00 -15.95
CA SER A 2 15.98 -2.79 -15.36
C SER A 2 14.78 -1.90 -15.06
N ARG A 3 13.55 -2.44 -15.25
CA ARG A 3 12.33 -1.73 -14.88
C ARG A 3 12.14 -1.81 -13.36
N HIS A 4 11.85 -0.69 -12.72
CA HIS A 4 11.63 -0.62 -11.28
C HIS A 4 10.22 -0.12 -10.96
N LEU A 5 9.43 -0.95 -10.30
CA LEU A 5 8.17 -0.60 -9.66
C LEU A 5 8.35 -0.78 -8.15
N ILE A 6 8.50 0.32 -7.45
CA ILE A 6 8.77 0.35 -6.01
C ILE A 6 7.53 0.82 -5.29
N VAL A 7 7.06 0.02 -4.35
CA VAL A 7 5.84 0.30 -3.58
C VAL A 7 6.19 0.60 -2.14
N ILE A 8 5.68 1.72 -1.62
CA ILE A 8 5.64 1.96 -0.19
C ILE A 8 4.29 1.53 0.37
N GLU A 9 4.30 0.68 1.37
CA GLU A 9 3.13 0.05 1.97
C GLU A 9 3.11 0.25 3.49
N GLY A 10 1.95 0.09 4.10
CA GLY A 10 1.77 0.19 5.55
C GLY A 10 0.30 0.34 5.91
N THR A 11 -0.07 0.03 7.14
CA THR A 11 -1.42 0.22 7.66
C THR A 11 -1.76 1.71 7.81
N ASP A 12 -3.01 2.04 8.05
CA ASP A 12 -3.42 3.43 8.25
C ASP A 12 -2.78 3.99 9.53
N GLY A 13 -2.38 5.26 9.49
CA GLY A 13 -1.60 5.87 10.57
C GLY A 13 -0.10 5.52 10.60
N SER A 14 0.44 4.77 9.63
CA SER A 14 1.87 4.40 9.61
C SER A 14 2.81 5.49 9.08
N GLY A 15 2.29 6.65 8.65
CA GLY A 15 3.11 7.74 8.12
C GLY A 15 3.49 7.60 6.64
N LYS A 16 2.81 6.73 5.87
CA LYS A 16 3.10 6.49 4.43
C LYS A 16 3.22 7.77 3.60
N SER A 17 2.27 8.68 3.70
CA SER A 17 2.28 9.90 2.90
C SER A 17 3.50 10.79 3.17
N THR A 18 3.92 10.89 4.44
CA THR A 18 5.14 11.59 4.84
C THR A 18 6.37 10.92 4.23
N GLN A 19 6.46 9.60 4.37
CA GLN A 19 7.61 8.85 3.84
C GLN A 19 7.63 8.87 2.31
N ALA A 20 6.47 8.76 1.64
CA ALA A 20 6.39 8.88 0.19
C ALA A 20 6.87 10.26 -0.29
N GLU A 21 6.52 11.35 0.40
CA GLU A 21 6.99 12.69 0.05
C GLU A 21 8.49 12.86 0.24
N LEU A 22 9.04 12.42 1.38
CA LEU A 22 10.48 12.46 1.64
C LEU A 22 11.26 11.62 0.63
N THR A 23 10.74 10.45 0.27
CA THR A 23 11.33 9.57 -0.75
C THR A 23 11.33 10.22 -2.14
N CYS A 24 10.23 10.88 -2.54
CA CYS A 24 10.21 11.62 -3.80
C CYS A 24 11.24 12.75 -3.83
N ARG A 25 11.43 13.47 -2.72
CA ARG A 25 12.48 14.50 -2.61
C ARG A 25 13.87 13.89 -2.77
N ALA A 26 14.13 12.73 -2.17
CA ALA A 26 15.41 12.03 -2.30
C ALA A 26 15.66 11.55 -3.74
N LEU A 27 14.67 10.98 -4.42
CA LEU A 27 14.76 10.59 -5.82
C LEU A 27 15.08 11.80 -6.71
N THR A 28 14.40 12.92 -6.49
CA THR A 28 14.65 14.17 -7.23
C THR A 28 16.08 14.69 -6.99
N ALA A 29 16.53 14.69 -5.75
CA ALA A 29 17.87 15.14 -5.39
C ALA A 29 18.98 14.25 -5.99
N ALA A 30 18.70 12.96 -6.16
CA ALA A 30 19.57 11.99 -6.82
C ALA A 30 19.52 12.05 -8.36
N GLY A 31 18.67 12.90 -8.94
CA GLY A 31 18.50 13.03 -10.41
C GLY A 31 17.81 11.81 -11.05
N VAL A 32 17.09 11.00 -10.30
CA VAL A 32 16.35 9.85 -10.82
C VAL A 32 15.11 10.34 -11.56
N ASP A 33 14.92 9.88 -12.81
CA ASP A 33 13.65 10.11 -13.52
C ASP A 33 12.62 9.09 -13.05
N PHE A 34 11.60 9.57 -12.34
CA PHE A 34 10.56 8.71 -11.78
C PHE A 34 9.16 9.30 -11.99
N LYS A 35 8.17 8.41 -11.95
CA LYS A 35 6.75 8.77 -11.85
C LYS A 35 6.21 8.33 -10.50
N ARG A 36 5.60 9.28 -9.78
CA ARG A 36 4.86 8.97 -8.55
C ARG A 36 3.43 8.60 -8.87
N LEU A 37 2.97 7.50 -8.29
CA LEU A 37 1.57 7.06 -8.30
C LEU A 37 1.05 6.95 -6.86
N THR A 38 -0.25 7.10 -6.71
CA THR A 38 -0.94 6.90 -5.43
C THR A 38 -2.27 6.21 -5.69
N PHE A 39 -2.55 5.15 -4.94
CA PHE A 39 -3.82 4.43 -5.03
C PHE A 39 -4.56 4.41 -3.69
N PRO A 40 -5.92 4.44 -3.70
CA PRO A 40 -6.77 4.63 -4.88
C PRO A 40 -6.73 6.07 -5.40
N ARG A 41 -7.06 6.24 -6.68
CA ARG A 41 -7.11 7.55 -7.33
C ARG A 41 -8.47 8.22 -7.10
N TYR A 42 -8.72 8.69 -5.91
CA TYR A 42 -10.04 9.18 -5.45
C TYR A 42 -10.70 10.24 -6.33
N LYS A 43 -9.94 10.96 -7.18
CA LYS A 43 -10.45 11.99 -8.09
C LYS A 43 -10.91 11.43 -9.43
N GLU A 44 -10.57 10.18 -9.74
CA GLU A 44 -10.87 9.54 -11.02
C GLU A 44 -12.15 8.72 -10.93
N ASP A 45 -12.89 8.65 -12.03
CA ASP A 45 -14.13 7.85 -12.12
C ASP A 45 -13.90 6.37 -11.90
N SER A 46 -12.72 5.86 -12.26
CA SER A 46 -12.32 4.46 -12.05
C SER A 46 -12.34 4.02 -10.58
N SER A 47 -12.22 4.95 -9.63
CA SER A 47 -12.27 4.70 -8.20
C SER A 47 -13.66 4.87 -7.58
N MET A 48 -14.73 5.03 -8.37
CA MET A 48 -16.08 5.27 -7.84
C MET A 48 -16.53 4.15 -6.89
N LEU A 49 -16.36 2.89 -7.26
CA LEU A 49 -16.75 1.74 -6.40
C LEU A 49 -15.94 1.71 -5.09
N VAL A 50 -14.66 2.11 -5.15
CA VAL A 50 -13.84 2.25 -3.94
C VAL A 50 -14.40 3.33 -3.03
N ARG A 51 -14.77 4.50 -3.57
CA ARG A 51 -15.36 5.59 -2.77
C ARG A 51 -16.69 5.17 -2.13
N MET A 52 -17.56 4.49 -2.89
CA MET A 52 -18.83 3.97 -2.37
C MET A 52 -18.59 2.97 -1.24
N TYR A 53 -17.65 2.04 -1.42
CA TYR A 53 -17.29 1.06 -0.41
C TYR A 53 -16.78 1.73 0.88
N LEU A 54 -15.82 2.62 0.78
CA LEU A 54 -15.22 3.29 1.95
C LEU A 54 -16.21 4.22 2.67
N LYS A 55 -17.17 4.77 1.95
CA LYS A 55 -18.26 5.59 2.51
C LYS A 55 -19.31 4.73 3.26
N GLY A 56 -19.33 3.41 3.04
CA GLY A 56 -20.30 2.51 3.64
C GLY A 56 -21.58 2.33 2.83
N ASP A 57 -21.60 2.69 1.52
CA ASP A 57 -22.79 2.50 0.67
C ASP A 57 -23.13 1.01 0.44
N PHE A 58 -22.17 0.10 0.68
CA PHE A 58 -22.34 -1.36 0.56
C PHE A 58 -22.40 -2.07 1.93
N GLY A 59 -22.41 -1.33 3.03
CA GLY A 59 -22.38 -1.82 4.40
C GLY A 59 -21.45 -0.98 5.26
N THR A 60 -21.69 -0.98 6.56
CA THR A 60 -20.99 -0.09 7.51
C THR A 60 -19.75 -0.70 8.14
N HIS A 61 -19.52 -1.99 7.90
CA HIS A 61 -18.33 -2.70 8.37
C HIS A 61 -17.48 -3.19 7.19
N PRO A 62 -16.15 -3.28 7.35
CA PRO A 62 -15.27 -3.79 6.29
C PRO A 62 -15.67 -5.17 5.76
N GLU A 63 -16.22 -6.03 6.63
CA GLU A 63 -16.63 -7.40 6.33
C GLU A 63 -17.93 -7.49 5.53
N ASP A 64 -18.75 -6.43 5.44
CA ASP A 64 -20.01 -6.42 4.67
C ASP A 64 -19.77 -6.62 3.17
N VAL A 65 -18.57 -6.31 2.69
CA VAL A 65 -18.12 -6.61 1.33
C VAL A 65 -17.00 -7.66 1.41
N ASN A 66 -17.21 -8.81 0.77
CA ASN A 66 -16.21 -9.87 0.81
C ASN A 66 -14.87 -9.44 0.18
N ALA A 67 -13.78 -10.11 0.58
CA ALA A 67 -12.41 -9.77 0.21
C ALA A 67 -12.18 -9.72 -1.32
N TYR A 68 -12.80 -10.63 -2.06
CA TYR A 68 -12.64 -10.74 -3.52
C TYR A 68 -13.34 -9.59 -4.26
N ALA A 69 -14.60 -9.29 -3.89
CA ALA A 69 -15.33 -8.17 -4.48
C ALA A 69 -14.64 -6.82 -4.19
N ALA A 70 -14.26 -6.56 -2.94
CA ALA A 70 -13.55 -5.35 -2.59
C ALA A 70 -12.21 -5.23 -3.35
N SER A 71 -11.45 -6.33 -3.46
CA SER A 71 -10.20 -6.33 -4.25
C SER A 71 -10.43 -5.94 -5.70
N THR A 72 -11.53 -6.38 -6.31
CA THR A 72 -11.87 -6.04 -7.69
C THR A 72 -12.11 -4.54 -7.87
N PHE A 73 -12.72 -3.85 -6.90
CA PHE A 73 -12.94 -2.40 -6.99
C PHE A 73 -11.62 -1.63 -7.11
N TYR A 74 -10.64 -2.00 -6.30
CA TYR A 74 -9.31 -1.39 -6.35
C TYR A 74 -8.52 -1.81 -7.59
N ALA A 75 -8.67 -3.06 -8.05
CA ALA A 75 -7.98 -3.57 -9.23
C ALA A 75 -8.41 -2.83 -10.51
N VAL A 76 -9.70 -2.50 -10.64
CA VAL A 76 -10.22 -1.72 -11.77
C VAL A 76 -9.60 -0.33 -11.83
N ASP A 77 -9.43 0.35 -10.68
CA ASP A 77 -8.77 1.65 -10.63
C ASP A 77 -7.29 1.56 -11.02
N ARG A 78 -6.56 0.55 -10.55
CA ARG A 78 -5.18 0.31 -10.96
C ARG A 78 -5.04 0.00 -12.45
N TYR A 79 -5.93 -0.84 -12.98
CA TYR A 79 -5.93 -1.19 -14.40
C TYR A 79 -6.20 0.03 -15.28
N ALA A 80 -7.22 0.83 -14.94
CA ALA A 80 -7.51 2.08 -15.66
C ALA A 80 -6.30 3.02 -15.62
N SER A 81 -5.68 3.22 -14.44
CA SER A 81 -4.46 4.00 -14.30
C SER A 81 -3.35 3.51 -15.20
N TYR A 82 -3.05 2.20 -15.16
CA TYR A 82 -2.00 1.62 -16.00
C TYR A 82 -2.23 1.93 -17.47
N LYS A 83 -3.43 1.68 -17.97
CA LYS A 83 -3.75 1.83 -19.39
C LYS A 83 -3.73 3.28 -19.88
N THR A 84 -4.13 4.23 -19.02
CA THR A 84 -4.37 5.63 -19.45
C THR A 84 -3.30 6.61 -19.02
N ASP A 85 -2.44 6.24 -18.05
CA ASP A 85 -1.55 7.20 -17.42
C ASP A 85 -0.06 6.78 -17.42
N TRP A 86 0.29 5.53 -17.09
CA TRP A 86 1.69 5.20 -16.82
C TRP A 86 2.26 3.99 -17.57
N LYS A 87 1.49 3.37 -18.48
CA LYS A 87 1.98 2.24 -19.27
C LYS A 87 3.20 2.64 -20.11
N ASP A 88 3.16 3.79 -20.77
CA ASP A 88 4.27 4.27 -21.60
C ASP A 88 5.52 4.60 -20.76
N ASP A 89 5.34 5.14 -19.55
CA ASP A 89 6.45 5.38 -18.63
C ASP A 89 7.12 4.07 -18.23
N TRP A 90 6.32 3.05 -17.90
CA TRP A 90 6.80 1.71 -17.57
C TRP A 90 7.54 1.04 -18.75
N GLU A 91 7.00 1.16 -19.96
CA GLU A 91 7.61 0.60 -21.16
C GLU A 91 8.94 1.29 -21.55
N ARG A 92 9.10 2.57 -21.19
CA ARG A 92 10.34 3.35 -21.34
C ARG A 92 11.32 3.20 -20.18
N GLU A 93 11.11 2.23 -19.31
CA GLU A 93 11.96 1.94 -18.16
C GLU A 93 12.09 3.10 -17.14
N ARG A 94 11.13 4.00 -17.11
CA ARG A 94 11.05 5.03 -16.10
C ARG A 94 10.74 4.39 -14.74
N VAL A 95 11.40 4.84 -13.68
CA VAL A 95 11.11 4.34 -12.32
C VAL A 95 9.69 4.70 -11.93
N ILE A 96 8.92 3.72 -11.47
CA ILE A 96 7.57 3.94 -10.93
C ILE A 96 7.63 3.80 -9.41
N PHE A 97 7.27 4.87 -8.70
CA PHE A 97 7.16 4.88 -7.25
C PHE A 97 5.70 5.01 -6.82
N CYS A 98 5.19 3.98 -6.16
CA CYS A 98 3.78 3.89 -5.75
C CYS A 98 3.60 4.05 -4.24
N ASP A 99 2.70 4.95 -3.84
CA ASP A 99 2.08 4.97 -2.51
C ASP A 99 0.83 4.09 -2.57
N ARG A 100 0.91 2.86 -2.04
CA ARG A 100 -0.03 1.74 -2.17
C ARG A 100 -0.11 1.17 -3.60
N TYR A 101 -0.41 -0.12 -3.67
CA TYR A 101 -0.63 -0.86 -4.93
C TYR A 101 -1.52 -2.10 -4.67
N THR A 102 -1.38 -3.17 -5.44
CA THR A 102 -2.02 -4.48 -5.20
C THR A 102 -1.70 -5.03 -3.80
N THR A 103 -0.52 -4.73 -3.31
CA THR A 103 -0.03 -5.06 -1.96
C THR A 103 -0.95 -4.59 -0.84
N SER A 104 -1.62 -3.45 -1.00
CA SER A 104 -2.63 -2.98 -0.04
C SER A 104 -3.83 -3.93 0.04
N ASN A 105 -4.28 -4.49 -1.10
CA ASN A 105 -5.35 -5.50 -1.07
C ASN A 105 -4.89 -6.79 -0.38
N ALA A 106 -3.63 -7.20 -0.58
CA ALA A 106 -3.08 -8.35 0.11
C ALA A 106 -3.16 -8.17 1.63
N VAL A 107 -2.85 -6.98 2.15
CA VAL A 107 -2.93 -6.66 3.58
C VAL A 107 -4.37 -6.49 4.06
N HIS A 108 -5.10 -5.56 3.46
CA HIS A 108 -6.40 -5.12 3.96
C HIS A 108 -7.53 -6.11 3.68
N GLN A 109 -7.56 -6.73 2.50
CA GLN A 109 -8.65 -7.63 2.17
C GLN A 109 -8.45 -9.03 2.77
N SER A 110 -7.20 -9.50 2.89
CA SER A 110 -6.94 -10.78 3.56
C SER A 110 -7.30 -10.76 5.05
N SER A 111 -7.30 -9.59 5.70
CA SER A 111 -7.67 -9.46 7.11
C SER A 111 -9.13 -9.80 7.41
N LYS A 112 -9.97 -9.84 6.38
CA LYS A 112 -11.38 -10.28 6.44
C LYS A 112 -11.56 -11.79 6.40
N LEU A 113 -10.50 -12.53 6.08
CA LEU A 113 -10.53 -13.97 5.89
C LEU A 113 -9.87 -14.69 7.08
N PRO A 114 -10.26 -15.96 7.33
CA PRO A 114 -9.53 -16.83 8.24
C PRO A 114 -8.04 -16.91 7.88
N GLU A 115 -7.20 -17.16 8.88
CA GLU A 115 -5.75 -17.16 8.69
C GLU A 115 -5.27 -18.21 7.68
N GLU A 116 -5.86 -19.37 7.69
CA GLU A 116 -5.57 -20.47 6.78
C GLU A 116 -5.83 -20.13 5.31
N GLN A 117 -6.69 -19.14 5.03
CA GLN A 117 -6.99 -18.69 3.67
C GLN A 117 -6.05 -17.58 3.17
N LEU A 118 -5.17 -17.05 4.01
CA LEU A 118 -4.28 -15.95 3.66
C LEU A 118 -3.45 -16.25 2.39
N MET A 119 -2.82 -17.41 2.33
CA MET A 119 -1.94 -17.75 1.21
C MET A 119 -2.71 -18.04 -0.08
N ASP A 120 -3.88 -18.63 0.01
CA ASP A 120 -4.73 -18.89 -1.17
C ASP A 120 -5.29 -17.59 -1.73
N PHE A 121 -5.73 -16.69 -0.85
CA PHE A 121 -6.21 -15.36 -1.26
C PHE A 121 -5.09 -14.52 -1.91
N THR A 122 -3.91 -14.47 -1.31
CA THR A 122 -2.80 -13.66 -1.86
C THR A 122 -2.30 -14.22 -3.19
N ARG A 123 -2.25 -15.55 -3.37
CA ARG A 123 -1.95 -16.18 -4.67
C ARG A 123 -3.00 -15.83 -5.72
N TRP A 124 -4.29 -15.92 -5.38
CA TRP A 124 -5.37 -15.52 -6.27
C TRP A 124 -5.25 -14.04 -6.65
N LEU A 125 -5.01 -13.15 -5.68
CA LEU A 125 -4.93 -11.71 -5.91
C LEU A 125 -3.80 -11.35 -6.87
N PHE A 126 -2.60 -11.89 -6.65
CA PHE A 126 -1.44 -11.63 -7.49
C PHE A 126 -1.59 -12.25 -8.88
N ASP A 127 -2.15 -13.46 -8.99
CA ASP A 127 -2.50 -14.06 -10.27
C ASP A 127 -3.54 -13.20 -11.03
N TYR A 128 -4.57 -12.75 -10.33
CA TYR A 128 -5.62 -11.91 -10.92
C TYR A 128 -5.05 -10.60 -11.45
N GLU A 129 -4.30 -9.83 -10.65
CA GLU A 129 -3.85 -8.52 -11.08
C GLU A 129 -2.60 -8.57 -11.97
N TYR A 130 -1.60 -9.39 -11.64
CA TYR A 130 -0.34 -9.39 -12.40
C TYR A 130 -0.44 -10.24 -13.68
N ARG A 131 -1.01 -11.45 -13.61
CA ARG A 131 -1.10 -12.33 -14.77
C ARG A 131 -2.34 -12.08 -15.63
N LEU A 132 -3.55 -12.03 -15.04
CA LEU A 132 -4.80 -11.93 -15.82
C LEU A 132 -5.08 -10.51 -16.29
N LEU A 133 -4.90 -9.49 -15.44
CA LEU A 133 -5.04 -8.09 -15.83
C LEU A 133 -3.77 -7.52 -16.50
N GLY A 134 -2.62 -8.19 -16.35
CA GLY A 134 -1.36 -7.76 -16.94
C GLY A 134 -0.79 -6.49 -16.32
N LEU A 135 -1.08 -6.23 -15.05
CA LEU A 135 -0.45 -5.15 -14.30
C LEU A 135 1.01 -5.53 -13.96
N PRO A 136 1.95 -4.59 -14.01
CA PRO A 136 3.32 -4.85 -13.57
C PRO A 136 3.39 -5.32 -12.11
N GLU A 137 4.19 -6.34 -11.85
CA GLU A 137 4.50 -6.78 -10.49
C GLU A 137 5.55 -5.86 -9.86
N PRO A 138 5.42 -5.48 -8.57
CA PRO A 138 6.45 -4.69 -7.89
C PRO A 138 7.79 -5.41 -7.85
N THR A 139 8.87 -4.69 -8.16
CA THR A 139 10.25 -5.19 -8.00
C THR A 139 10.73 -5.05 -6.56
N CYS A 140 10.16 -4.11 -5.81
CA CYS A 140 10.46 -3.87 -4.42
C CYS A 140 9.22 -3.38 -3.67
N VAL A 141 8.96 -3.95 -2.50
CA VAL A 141 7.92 -3.48 -1.58
C VAL A 141 8.55 -3.13 -0.24
N ILE A 142 8.35 -1.88 0.18
CA ILE A 142 8.82 -1.35 1.45
C ILE A 142 7.63 -1.21 2.39
N PHE A 143 7.56 -2.04 3.42
CA PHE A 143 6.50 -2.00 4.41
C PHE A 143 6.91 -1.18 5.64
N LEU A 144 6.16 -0.12 5.91
CA LEU A 144 6.30 0.70 7.10
C LEU A 144 5.61 0.01 8.28
N ASP A 145 6.41 -0.63 9.11
CA ASP A 145 5.93 -1.36 10.28
C ASP A 145 5.72 -0.42 11.45
N MET A 146 4.48 0.05 11.57
CA MET A 146 4.01 0.86 12.70
C MET A 146 3.15 -0.02 13.61
N PRO A 147 3.51 -0.20 14.89
CA PRO A 147 2.68 -0.94 15.83
C PRO A 147 1.27 -0.32 15.94
N PRO A 148 0.20 -1.16 16.02
CA PRO A 148 -1.17 -0.68 16.02
C PRO A 148 -1.46 0.38 17.09
N GLU A 149 -0.91 0.22 18.30
CA GLU A 149 -1.11 1.15 19.40
C GLU A 149 -0.53 2.55 19.11
N VAL A 150 0.58 2.60 18.33
CA VAL A 150 1.19 3.87 17.92
C VAL A 150 0.38 4.48 16.79
N SER A 151 -0.01 3.67 15.79
CA SER A 151 -0.82 4.16 14.66
C SER A 151 -2.17 4.70 15.10
N PHE A 152 -2.85 4.09 16.08
CA PHE A 152 -4.09 4.60 16.63
C PHE A 152 -3.93 5.98 17.27
N ARG A 153 -2.88 6.18 18.07
CA ARG A 153 -2.60 7.50 18.63
C ARG A 153 -2.40 8.57 17.56
N MET A 154 -1.79 8.21 16.43
CA MET A 154 -1.61 9.11 15.30
C MET A 154 -2.91 9.42 14.56
N LEU A 155 -3.74 8.40 14.30
CA LEU A 155 -5.06 8.58 13.68
C LEU A 155 -5.97 9.46 14.51
N GLN A 156 -6.05 9.23 15.82
CA GLN A 156 -6.83 10.07 16.74
C GLN A 156 -6.40 11.54 16.74
N LYS A 157 -5.09 11.81 16.69
CA LYS A 157 -4.57 13.19 16.59
C LYS A 157 -4.92 13.87 15.26
N ARG A 158 -5.03 13.10 14.16
CA ARG A 158 -5.28 13.64 12.81
C ARG A 158 -6.77 13.91 12.54
N GLN A 159 -7.65 13.02 12.96
CA GLN A 159 -9.03 12.95 12.45
C GLN A 159 -10.10 13.11 13.52
N GLY A 160 -9.80 12.95 14.79
CA GLY A 160 -10.84 12.84 15.83
C GLY A 160 -11.75 11.64 15.57
N ALA A 161 -13.07 11.90 15.41
CA ALA A 161 -14.09 10.86 15.17
C ALA A 161 -14.46 10.68 13.68
N SER A 162 -13.79 11.36 12.74
CA SER A 162 -14.11 11.34 11.29
C SER A 162 -13.11 10.50 10.52
N GLY A 163 -13.30 9.18 10.46
CA GLY A 163 -12.55 8.24 9.63
C GLY A 163 -13.45 7.49 8.64
N ASP A 164 -12.88 6.79 7.67
CA ASP A 164 -13.62 5.82 6.87
C ASP A 164 -13.89 4.51 7.66
N ILE A 165 -14.60 3.55 7.05
CA ILE A 165 -14.99 2.30 7.72
C ILE A 165 -13.79 1.45 8.16
N HIS A 166 -12.61 1.62 7.54
CA HIS A 166 -11.39 0.92 7.90
C HIS A 166 -10.68 1.58 9.10
N GLU A 167 -10.58 2.92 9.08
CA GLU A 167 -9.87 3.69 10.10
C GLU A 167 -10.59 3.69 11.46
N LEU A 168 -11.90 3.47 11.46
CA LEU A 168 -12.73 3.43 12.68
C LEU A 168 -12.72 2.04 13.37
N ASP A 169 -12.32 0.99 12.68
CA ASP A 169 -12.29 -0.39 13.20
C ASP A 169 -10.89 -0.76 13.70
N HIS A 170 -10.67 -0.64 15.00
CA HIS A 170 -9.36 -0.92 15.62
C HIS A 170 -8.96 -2.40 15.52
N ASP A 171 -9.90 -3.33 15.65
CA ASP A 171 -9.61 -4.76 15.56
C ASP A 171 -9.26 -5.14 14.11
N TYR A 172 -9.94 -4.52 13.15
CA TYR A 172 -9.60 -4.66 11.73
C TYR A 172 -8.16 -4.18 11.45
N LEU A 173 -7.78 -2.98 11.92
CA LEU A 173 -6.42 -2.46 11.72
C LEU A 173 -5.34 -3.33 12.38
N LYS A 174 -5.64 -3.91 13.54
CA LYS A 174 -4.73 -4.87 14.19
C LYS A 174 -4.57 -6.13 13.34
N ARG A 175 -5.67 -6.71 12.85
CA ARG A 175 -5.62 -7.84 11.91
C ARG A 175 -4.83 -7.50 10.64
N CYS A 176 -5.03 -6.30 10.07
CA CYS A 176 -4.25 -5.83 8.92
C CYS A 176 -2.74 -5.83 9.19
N HIS A 177 -2.32 -5.34 10.34
CA HIS A 177 -0.91 -5.34 10.73
C HIS A 177 -0.35 -6.77 10.86
N GLU A 178 -1.06 -7.68 11.52
CA GLU A 178 -0.67 -9.08 11.65
C GLU A 178 -0.54 -9.76 10.27
N ARG A 179 -1.50 -9.52 9.37
CA ARG A 179 -1.47 -10.00 7.98
C ARG A 179 -0.28 -9.44 7.21
N ALA A 180 -0.02 -8.14 7.34
CA ALA A 180 1.13 -7.50 6.71
C ALA A 180 2.45 -8.13 7.11
N LEU A 181 2.65 -8.42 8.40
CA LEU A 181 3.87 -9.09 8.88
C LEU A 181 4.02 -10.51 8.33
N ALA A 182 2.92 -11.26 8.18
CA ALA A 182 2.93 -12.59 7.57
C ALA A 182 3.28 -12.51 6.08
N ILE A 183 2.70 -11.57 5.35
CA ILE A 183 2.94 -11.33 3.92
C ILE A 183 4.38 -10.84 3.69
N CYS A 184 4.90 -9.93 4.51
CA CYS A 184 6.30 -9.49 4.44
C CYS A 184 7.27 -10.68 4.50
N ARG A 185 7.05 -11.62 5.44
CA ARG A 185 7.88 -12.84 5.54
C ARG A 185 7.76 -13.75 4.34
N GLN A 186 6.53 -13.92 3.83
CA GLN A 186 6.25 -14.86 2.73
C GLN A 186 6.78 -14.36 1.39
N TYR A 187 6.67 -13.06 1.12
CA TYR A 187 7.00 -12.45 -0.17
C TYR A 187 8.27 -11.60 -0.16
N GLY A 188 9.03 -11.64 0.93
CA GLY A 188 10.31 -10.94 1.02
C GLY A 188 10.20 -9.42 1.00
N TRP A 189 9.10 -8.83 1.49
CA TRP A 189 8.99 -7.38 1.56
C TRP A 189 9.95 -6.79 2.59
N HIS A 190 10.54 -5.65 2.27
CA HIS A 190 11.44 -4.93 3.17
C HIS A 190 10.66 -4.26 4.29
N ARG A 191 10.84 -4.75 5.50
CA ARG A 191 10.16 -4.21 6.68
C ARG A 191 11.00 -3.12 7.34
N ILE A 192 10.44 -1.91 7.46
CA ILE A 192 11.08 -0.76 8.13
C ILE A 192 10.34 -0.50 9.44
N SER A 193 11.02 -0.65 10.57
CA SER A 193 10.46 -0.32 11.88
C SER A 193 10.24 1.18 12.00
N CYS A 194 8.99 1.59 12.27
CA CYS A 194 8.60 2.99 12.41
C CYS A 194 8.48 3.47 13.87
N ALA A 195 8.63 2.55 14.83
CA ALA A 195 8.57 2.88 16.24
C ALA A 195 9.69 2.21 17.02
N GLU A 196 10.11 2.84 18.10
CA GLU A 196 11.07 2.32 19.07
C GLU A 196 10.58 2.67 20.49
N ASN A 197 10.66 1.69 21.42
CA ASN A 197 10.22 1.86 22.81
C ASN A 197 8.76 2.37 22.96
N GLY A 198 7.88 1.99 22.01
CA GLY A 198 6.47 2.42 22.00
C GLY A 198 6.21 3.84 21.48
N GLU A 199 7.24 4.53 21.02
CA GLU A 199 7.15 5.87 20.42
C GLU A 199 7.56 5.84 18.95
N ILE A 200 6.96 6.77 18.16
CA ILE A 200 7.31 6.91 16.75
C ILE A 200 8.75 7.42 16.60
N ARG A 201 9.51 6.82 15.69
CA ARG A 201 10.83 7.31 15.30
C ARG A 201 10.73 8.62 14.51
N PRO A 202 11.76 9.49 14.53
CA PRO A 202 11.81 10.66 13.66
C PRO A 202 11.60 10.30 12.20
N ALA A 203 10.81 11.11 11.47
CA ALA A 203 10.46 10.83 10.08
C ALA A 203 11.68 10.71 9.17
N GLU A 204 12.70 11.52 9.41
CA GLU A 204 13.97 11.53 8.67
C GLU A 204 14.76 10.23 8.89
N ASP A 205 14.70 9.67 10.11
CA ASP A 205 15.41 8.43 10.45
C ASP A 205 14.74 7.24 9.75
N ILE A 206 13.41 7.18 9.78
CA ILE A 206 12.64 6.19 9.02
C ILE A 206 12.94 6.34 7.53
N ASN A 207 12.99 7.57 7.02
CA ASN A 207 13.26 7.82 5.61
C ASN A 207 14.67 7.41 5.18
N ARG A 208 15.67 7.52 6.06
CA ARG A 208 17.03 7.00 5.75
C ARG A 208 17.01 5.49 5.49
N ASP A 209 16.26 4.75 6.32
CA ASP A 209 16.12 3.30 6.11
C ASP A 209 15.36 2.98 4.82
N VAL A 210 14.30 3.74 4.51
CA VAL A 210 13.56 3.64 3.24
C VAL A 210 14.48 3.90 2.05
N GLN A 211 15.29 4.96 2.10
CA GLN A 211 16.23 5.31 1.04
C GLN A 211 17.31 4.23 0.84
N ALA A 212 17.80 3.62 1.92
CA ALA A 212 18.79 2.55 1.81
C ALA A 212 18.26 1.39 0.96
N VAL A 213 17.04 0.92 1.24
CA VAL A 213 16.39 -0.13 0.45
C VAL A 213 16.12 0.32 -0.98
N LEU A 214 15.57 1.54 -1.15
CA LEU A 214 15.24 2.12 -2.45
C LEU A 214 16.46 2.18 -3.39
N PHE A 215 17.56 2.77 -2.92
CA PHE A 215 18.75 2.93 -3.76
C PHE A 215 19.53 1.63 -3.97
N GLU A 216 19.44 0.67 -3.04
CA GLU A 216 19.92 -0.69 -3.28
C GLU A 216 19.14 -1.36 -4.42
N GLU A 217 17.83 -1.21 -4.45
CA GLU A 217 16.99 -1.74 -5.55
C GLU A 217 17.33 -1.09 -6.88
N LEU A 218 17.47 0.24 -6.92
CA LEU A 218 17.78 0.98 -8.15
C LEU A 218 19.20 0.70 -8.69
N ALA A 219 20.08 0.11 -7.90
CA ALA A 219 21.43 -0.26 -8.31
C ALA A 219 21.52 -1.65 -8.98
N LYS A 220 20.43 -2.44 -8.97
CA LYS A 220 20.35 -3.77 -9.63
C LYS A 220 20.05 -3.64 -11.11
#